data_7473dedd2d627f364530637c31ee961a
#
_entry.id   7473dedd2d627f364530637c31ee961a
#
_cell.length_a   1.000
_cell.length_b   1.000
_cell.length_c   1.000
_cell.angle_alpha   90.00
_cell.angle_beta   90.00
_cell.angle_gamma   90.00
#
_symmetry.space_group_name_H-M   'P 1'
#
loop_
_entity.id
_entity.type
_entity.pdbx_description
1 polymer ?
#
loop_
_entity_poly.entity_id
_entity_poly.type
_entity_poly.pdbx_seq_one_letter_code
_entity_poly.pdbx_strand_id
1 'polypeptide(L)'
;MHSRDLIEQYKGYVQDWRRYFHKHPELSNEEFETTKTLAKELESMGVEVHVDTERGIGLVGIIHGDKPGKAIALRADIDALPVHEHNTVDYKSETEGKMHACGHDGHMAILLGAAKMLTSMKDRIEGDVYLAFQPAEETGAGAPDFMKFDNWFEKIDAIFGGHVWIDLPAGLISVEEGPRMAASSKITIRVKGKQGHGAQPHQWLDVVVLHDLVCLLHGL
;
A
#
# COMPACT_ATOMS: atom_id res chain seq x y z
N MET A 1 16.55 23.90 -12.55
CA MET A 1 17.14 22.93 -11.60
C MET A 1 17.03 21.55 -12.23
N HIS A 2 18.10 20.77 -12.25
CA HIS A 2 18.05 19.38 -12.77
C HIS A 2 17.32 18.48 -11.77
N SER A 3 16.63 17.44 -12.25
CA SER A 3 15.92 16.47 -11.38
C SER A 3 16.84 15.81 -10.33
N ARG A 4 18.12 15.61 -10.66
CA ARG A 4 19.12 15.10 -9.71
C ARG A 4 19.38 16.05 -8.54
N ASP A 5 19.39 17.35 -8.77
CA ASP A 5 19.62 18.35 -7.72
C ASP A 5 18.46 18.34 -6.71
N LEU A 6 17.23 18.18 -7.22
CA LEU A 6 16.02 18.04 -6.38
C LEU A 6 16.03 16.74 -5.55
N ILE A 7 16.49 15.63 -6.13
CA ILE A 7 16.62 14.34 -5.42
C ILE A 7 17.58 14.49 -4.23
N GLU A 8 18.77 15.05 -4.45
CA GLU A 8 19.73 15.28 -3.36
C GLU A 8 19.21 16.27 -2.31
N GLN A 9 18.48 17.30 -2.73
CA GLN A 9 17.86 18.27 -1.83
C GLN A 9 16.83 17.62 -0.89
N TYR A 10 16.01 16.67 -1.40
CA TYR A 10 14.93 16.06 -0.63
C TYR A 10 15.23 14.68 -0.06
N LYS A 11 16.43 14.16 -0.24
CA LYS A 11 16.85 12.85 0.26
C LYS A 11 16.64 12.69 1.77
N GLY A 12 17.04 13.68 2.57
CA GLY A 12 16.84 13.68 4.01
C GLY A 12 15.36 13.65 4.37
N TYR A 13 14.54 14.46 3.70
CA TYR A 13 13.10 14.51 3.88
C TYR A 13 12.44 13.14 3.65
N VAL A 14 12.78 12.44 2.55
CA VAL A 14 12.27 11.10 2.25
C VAL A 14 12.71 10.09 3.31
N GLN A 15 13.97 10.17 3.76
CA GLN A 15 14.50 9.28 4.77
C GLN A 15 13.82 9.48 6.14
N ASP A 16 13.56 10.72 6.52
CA ASP A 16 12.89 11.05 7.78
C ASP A 16 11.43 10.56 7.79
N TRP A 17 10.69 10.77 6.69
CA TRP A 17 9.33 10.26 6.56
C TRP A 17 9.28 8.74 6.54
N ARG A 18 10.19 8.08 5.85
CA ARG A 18 10.29 6.61 5.86
C ARG A 18 10.48 6.09 7.29
N ARG A 19 11.38 6.69 8.06
CA ARG A 19 11.62 6.30 9.45
C ARG A 19 10.43 6.61 10.36
N TYR A 20 9.76 7.72 10.12
CA TYR A 20 8.54 8.07 10.84
C TYR A 20 7.44 7.02 10.66
N PHE A 21 7.09 6.67 9.41
CA PHE A 21 6.08 5.67 9.14
C PHE A 21 6.49 4.29 9.65
N HIS A 22 7.76 3.94 9.55
CA HIS A 22 8.27 2.67 10.10
C HIS A 22 8.05 2.54 11.61
N LYS A 23 8.20 3.63 12.36
CA LYS A 23 7.93 3.68 13.80
C LYS A 23 6.46 3.57 14.15
N HIS A 24 5.57 4.06 13.29
CA HIS A 24 4.14 4.20 13.56
C HIS A 24 3.28 3.39 12.59
N PRO A 25 3.45 2.05 12.52
CA PRO A 25 2.71 1.21 11.61
C PRO A 25 1.26 1.03 12.04
N GLU A 26 0.34 1.11 11.08
CA GLU A 26 -1.07 0.79 11.24
C GLU A 26 -1.46 -0.36 10.31
N LEU A 27 -2.31 -1.28 10.77
CA LEU A 27 -2.73 -2.44 9.97
C LEU A 27 -3.75 -2.04 8.90
N SER A 28 -3.91 -2.94 7.92
CA SER A 28 -4.96 -2.81 6.90
C SER A 28 -6.33 -2.51 7.51
N ASN A 29 -7.00 -1.49 7.01
CA ASN A 29 -8.26 -0.92 7.48
C ASN A 29 -8.21 -0.19 8.84
N GLU A 30 -7.02 0.06 9.38
CA GLU A 30 -6.80 0.82 10.62
C GLU A 30 -5.87 2.03 10.40
N GLU A 31 -5.58 2.43 9.15
CA GLU A 31 -4.58 3.43 8.77
C GLU A 31 -5.05 4.89 8.99
N PHE A 32 -5.68 5.15 10.14
CA PHE A 32 -6.30 6.43 10.45
C PHE A 32 -5.30 7.56 10.69
N GLU A 33 -4.29 7.33 11.54
CA GLU A 33 -3.28 8.35 11.84
C GLU A 33 -2.28 8.50 10.70
N THR A 34 -1.98 7.42 9.98
CA THR A 34 -1.21 7.44 8.74
C THR A 34 -1.88 8.34 7.71
N THR A 35 -3.18 8.15 7.47
CA THR A 35 -3.97 8.98 6.54
C THR A 35 -3.97 10.45 6.93
N LYS A 36 -4.22 10.78 8.22
CA LYS A 36 -4.19 12.16 8.72
C LYS A 36 -2.82 12.81 8.55
N THR A 37 -1.76 12.05 8.83
CA THR A 37 -0.38 12.53 8.72
C THR A 37 -0.04 12.85 7.27
N LEU A 38 -0.38 11.96 6.35
CA LEU A 38 -0.21 12.14 4.91
C LEU A 38 -1.01 13.35 4.40
N ALA A 39 -2.28 13.47 4.79
CA ALA A 39 -3.14 14.60 4.42
C ALA A 39 -2.52 15.92 4.84
N LYS A 40 -2.14 16.05 6.12
CA LYS A 40 -1.53 17.27 6.67
C LYS A 40 -0.23 17.65 5.96
N GLU A 41 0.60 16.66 5.64
CA GLU A 41 1.86 16.93 4.96
C GLU A 41 1.63 17.40 3.53
N LEU A 42 0.71 16.79 2.79
CA LEU A 42 0.35 17.21 1.43
C LEU A 42 -0.29 18.60 1.41
N GLU A 43 -1.20 18.89 2.34
CA GLU A 43 -1.80 20.23 2.50
C GLU A 43 -0.73 21.30 2.77
N SER A 44 0.30 20.97 3.56
CA SER A 44 1.43 21.88 3.83
C SER A 44 2.22 22.26 2.58
N MET A 45 2.17 21.43 1.55
CA MET A 45 2.77 21.67 0.23
C MET A 45 1.82 22.41 -0.74
N GLY A 46 0.59 22.70 -0.32
CA GLY A 46 -0.45 23.29 -1.18
C GLY A 46 -1.03 22.30 -2.20
N VAL A 47 -1.03 21.02 -1.88
CA VAL A 47 -1.71 19.97 -2.64
C VAL A 47 -3.18 19.96 -2.22
N GLU A 48 -4.11 19.83 -3.17
CA GLU A 48 -5.52 19.57 -2.90
C GLU A 48 -5.66 18.14 -2.41
N VAL A 49 -6.33 17.92 -1.26
CA VAL A 49 -6.41 16.60 -0.62
C VAL A 49 -7.85 16.17 -0.45
N HIS A 50 -8.16 14.96 -0.91
CA HIS A 50 -9.43 14.27 -0.73
C HIS A 50 -9.21 13.02 0.11
N VAL A 51 -9.76 13.00 1.33
CA VAL A 51 -9.73 11.82 2.21
C VAL A 51 -11.01 11.02 2.01
N ASP A 52 -10.92 9.71 1.97
CA ASP A 52 -12.11 8.83 2.00
C ASP A 52 -12.83 8.97 3.35
N THR A 53 -13.83 9.86 3.40
CA THR A 53 -14.55 10.19 4.63
C THR A 53 -15.49 9.09 5.10
N GLU A 54 -15.88 8.16 4.24
CA GLU A 54 -16.74 7.02 4.64
C GLU A 54 -15.93 5.99 5.43
N ARG A 55 -14.69 5.75 5.02
CA ARG A 55 -13.78 4.79 5.68
C ARG A 55 -12.84 5.46 6.68
N GLY A 56 -12.54 6.73 6.50
CA GLY A 56 -11.56 7.49 7.29
C GLY A 56 -10.12 7.10 7.03
N ILE A 57 -9.84 6.31 5.99
CA ILE A 57 -8.54 5.78 5.61
C ILE A 57 -8.30 5.89 4.11
N GLY A 58 -7.06 6.17 3.73
CA GLY A 58 -6.69 6.43 2.34
C GLY A 58 -7.06 7.84 1.87
N LEU A 59 -6.30 8.34 0.93
CA LEU A 59 -6.50 9.68 0.37
C LEU A 59 -5.95 9.79 -1.05
N VAL A 60 -6.45 10.79 -1.76
CA VAL A 60 -5.91 11.22 -3.05
C VAL A 60 -5.53 12.69 -2.95
N GLY A 61 -4.26 13.00 -3.21
CA GLY A 61 -3.78 14.36 -3.41
C GLY A 61 -3.81 14.73 -4.89
N ILE A 62 -4.09 15.98 -5.23
CA ILE A 62 -4.08 16.45 -6.62
C ILE A 62 -3.12 17.63 -6.76
N ILE A 63 -2.14 17.49 -7.62
CA ILE A 63 -1.25 18.57 -8.04
C ILE A 63 -1.71 19.02 -9.42
N HIS A 64 -2.29 20.22 -9.49
CA HIS A 64 -2.67 20.85 -10.76
C HIS A 64 -1.45 21.44 -11.43
N GLY A 65 -1.16 21.01 -12.65
CA GLY A 65 -0.15 21.64 -13.49
C GLY A 65 -0.64 22.96 -14.06
N ASP A 66 0.28 23.87 -14.35
CA ASP A 66 -0.06 25.20 -14.88
C ASP A 66 -0.49 25.17 -16.36
N LYS A 67 -0.42 24.01 -17.02
CA LYS A 67 -0.78 23.83 -18.42
C LYS A 67 -1.80 22.71 -18.59
N PRO A 68 -2.71 22.83 -19.57
CA PRO A 68 -3.65 21.76 -19.85
C PRO A 68 -2.93 20.52 -20.38
N GLY A 69 -3.39 19.33 -19.95
CA GLY A 69 -2.81 18.07 -20.36
C GLY A 69 -3.60 16.87 -19.83
N LYS A 70 -3.02 15.69 -19.95
CA LYS A 70 -3.55 14.44 -19.43
C LYS A 70 -3.34 14.33 -17.93
N ALA A 71 -4.18 13.54 -17.26
CA ALA A 71 -4.01 13.24 -15.86
C ALA A 71 -3.33 11.88 -15.67
N ILE A 72 -2.36 11.85 -14.76
CA ILE A 72 -1.70 10.60 -14.35
C ILE A 72 -1.78 10.41 -12.84
N ALA A 73 -1.71 9.17 -12.38
CA ALA A 73 -1.60 8.89 -10.95
C ALA A 73 -0.25 8.25 -10.59
N LEU A 74 0.25 8.62 -9.41
CA LEU A 74 1.33 7.93 -8.71
C LEU A 74 0.73 7.26 -7.47
N ARG A 75 1.04 5.97 -7.26
CA ARG A 75 0.43 5.16 -6.20
C ARG A 75 1.45 4.70 -5.16
N ALA A 76 1.08 4.81 -3.91
CA ALA A 76 1.69 4.12 -2.78
C ALA A 76 0.62 3.42 -1.94
N ASP A 77 0.91 2.23 -1.44
CA ASP A 77 0.17 1.58 -0.37
C ASP A 77 0.59 2.14 0.99
N ILE A 78 -0.28 2.01 2.01
CA ILE A 78 -0.04 2.68 3.29
C ILE A 78 -0.16 1.78 4.53
N ASP A 79 -0.61 0.54 4.37
CA ASP A 79 -0.83 -0.39 5.47
C ASP A 79 0.42 -1.17 5.87
N ALA A 80 0.41 -1.68 7.10
CA ALA A 80 1.44 -2.52 7.68
C ALA A 80 0.92 -3.94 7.97
N LEU A 81 1.83 -4.82 8.35
CA LEU A 81 1.56 -6.23 8.66
C LEU A 81 1.52 -6.51 10.16
N PRO A 82 0.74 -7.52 10.62
CA PRO A 82 0.73 -8.00 12.00
C PRO A 82 1.97 -8.86 12.29
N VAL A 83 3.15 -8.24 12.23
CA VAL A 83 4.47 -8.87 12.40
C VAL A 83 5.19 -8.21 13.56
N HIS A 84 5.77 -9.03 14.46
CA HIS A 84 6.62 -8.51 15.52
C HIS A 84 8.02 -8.20 14.97
N GLU A 85 8.47 -6.96 15.14
CA GLU A 85 9.78 -6.53 14.66
C GLU A 85 10.90 -6.92 15.61
N HIS A 86 11.87 -7.69 15.13
CA HIS A 86 13.06 -8.10 15.87
C HIS A 86 14.31 -7.25 15.61
N ASN A 87 14.22 -6.25 14.74
CA ASN A 87 15.33 -5.36 14.44
C ASN A 87 15.76 -4.53 15.65
N THR A 88 17.03 -4.10 15.65
CA THR A 88 17.62 -3.29 16.72
C THR A 88 17.92 -1.85 16.28
N VAL A 89 17.32 -1.43 15.13
CA VAL A 89 17.49 -0.08 14.60
C VAL A 89 16.77 0.95 15.48
N ASP A 90 17.24 2.18 15.48
CA ASP A 90 16.70 3.29 16.28
C ASP A 90 15.32 3.79 15.81
N TYR A 91 14.90 3.37 14.62
CA TYR A 91 13.59 3.68 14.03
C TYR A 91 12.67 2.45 13.92
N LYS A 92 12.91 1.40 14.69
CA LYS A 92 12.00 0.24 14.71
C LYS A 92 10.58 0.63 15.15
N SER A 93 9.61 -0.21 14.81
CA SER A 93 8.22 -0.03 15.23
C SER A 93 8.07 0.25 16.72
N GLU A 94 7.31 1.27 17.07
CA GLU A 94 6.93 1.61 18.44
C GLU A 94 5.61 0.92 18.85
N THR A 95 4.98 0.16 17.92
CA THR A 95 3.75 -0.58 18.16
C THR A 95 4.03 -2.08 18.16
N GLU A 96 3.89 -2.73 19.31
CA GLU A 96 4.15 -4.17 19.43
C GLU A 96 3.25 -4.98 18.50
N GLY A 97 3.83 -5.95 17.80
CA GLY A 97 3.12 -6.85 16.89
C GLY A 97 2.71 -6.22 15.56
N LYS A 98 3.13 -4.99 15.26
CA LYS A 98 2.90 -4.34 13.95
C LYS A 98 4.22 -3.87 13.35
N MET A 99 4.41 -4.08 12.06
CA MET A 99 5.62 -3.67 11.33
C MET A 99 5.32 -3.39 9.86
N HIS A 100 5.94 -2.36 9.30
CA HIS A 100 6.02 -2.21 7.84
C HIS A 100 7.04 -3.19 7.24
N ALA A 101 6.67 -4.49 7.24
CA ALA A 101 7.56 -5.55 6.75
C ALA A 101 7.56 -5.68 5.22
N CYS A 102 6.55 -5.14 4.53
CA CYS A 102 6.46 -5.13 3.06
C CYS A 102 7.08 -3.87 2.42
N GLY A 103 7.49 -2.88 3.22
CA GLY A 103 8.16 -1.67 2.74
C GLY A 103 7.24 -0.53 2.33
N HIS A 104 5.95 -0.56 2.70
CA HIS A 104 4.99 0.50 2.39
C HIS A 104 5.35 1.85 3.03
N ASP A 105 6.07 1.85 4.14
CA ASP A 105 6.72 3.04 4.73
C ASP A 105 7.66 3.76 3.74
N GLY A 106 8.41 2.97 2.97
CA GLY A 106 9.25 3.48 1.89
C GLY A 106 8.44 4.03 0.72
N HIS A 107 7.35 3.34 0.34
CA HIS A 107 6.49 3.76 -0.76
C HIS A 107 5.81 5.11 -0.45
N MET A 108 5.25 5.27 0.77
CA MET A 108 4.69 6.54 1.23
C MET A 108 5.71 7.68 1.21
N ALA A 109 6.89 7.43 1.75
CA ALA A 109 7.96 8.43 1.80
C ALA A 109 8.44 8.84 0.40
N ILE A 110 8.57 7.89 -0.53
CA ILE A 110 8.94 8.15 -1.93
C ILE A 110 7.85 9.01 -2.59
N LEU A 111 6.58 8.70 -2.38
CA LEU A 111 5.48 9.46 -2.98
C LEU A 111 5.37 10.87 -2.38
N LEU A 112 5.61 11.07 -1.08
CA LEU A 112 5.74 12.40 -0.47
C LEU A 112 6.93 13.18 -1.04
N GLY A 113 8.07 12.52 -1.25
CA GLY A 113 9.22 13.13 -1.91
C GLY A 113 8.92 13.56 -3.34
N ALA A 114 8.20 12.73 -4.09
CA ALA A 114 7.73 13.07 -5.43
C ALA A 114 6.77 14.27 -5.40
N ALA A 115 5.82 14.30 -4.45
CA ALA A 115 4.92 15.42 -4.26
C ALA A 115 5.68 16.74 -4.03
N LYS A 116 6.69 16.71 -3.15
CA LYS A 116 7.55 17.87 -2.84
C LYS A 116 8.27 18.40 -4.07
N MET A 117 8.80 17.46 -4.90
CA MET A 117 9.47 17.83 -6.15
C MET A 117 8.48 18.42 -7.17
N LEU A 118 7.34 17.74 -7.38
CA LEU A 118 6.35 18.13 -8.38
C LEU A 118 5.70 19.48 -8.03
N THR A 119 5.38 19.73 -6.76
CA THR A 119 4.84 21.04 -6.33
C THR A 119 5.82 22.18 -6.58
N SER A 120 7.14 21.93 -6.53
CA SER A 120 8.17 22.94 -6.82
C SER A 120 8.33 23.25 -8.30
N MET A 121 7.66 22.52 -9.19
CA MET A 121 7.81 22.64 -10.64
C MET A 121 6.48 22.59 -11.41
N LYS A 122 5.40 23.09 -10.81
CA LYS A 122 4.05 23.13 -11.40
C LYS A 122 4.02 23.81 -12.78
N ASP A 123 4.83 24.81 -12.98
CA ASP A 123 5.00 25.55 -14.26
C ASP A 123 5.47 24.66 -15.43
N ARG A 124 6.01 23.48 -15.11
CA ARG A 124 6.51 22.50 -16.10
C ARG A 124 5.58 21.32 -16.28
N ILE A 125 4.53 21.21 -15.46
CA ILE A 125 3.57 20.11 -15.52
C ILE A 125 2.45 20.45 -16.50
N GLU A 126 2.16 19.53 -17.41
CA GLU A 126 1.03 19.56 -18.34
C GLU A 126 -0.01 18.55 -17.86
N GLY A 127 -1.19 19.03 -17.47
CA GLY A 127 -2.24 18.23 -16.85
C GLY A 127 -2.08 18.07 -15.35
N ASP A 128 -2.76 17.10 -14.77
CA ASP A 128 -2.83 16.87 -13.33
C ASP A 128 -2.06 15.62 -12.88
N VAL A 129 -1.49 15.68 -11.68
CA VAL A 129 -0.86 14.51 -11.06
C VAL A 129 -1.63 14.13 -9.80
N TYR A 130 -2.23 12.97 -9.83
CA TYR A 130 -2.93 12.37 -8.70
C TYR A 130 -1.95 11.57 -7.85
N LEU A 131 -1.97 11.79 -6.54
CA LEU A 131 -1.14 11.09 -5.55
C LEU A 131 -2.05 10.16 -4.76
N ALA A 132 -2.09 8.89 -5.16
CA ALA A 132 -3.00 7.89 -4.60
C ALA A 132 -2.32 7.14 -3.45
N PHE A 133 -2.72 7.42 -2.21
CA PHE A 133 -2.29 6.71 -1.01
C PHE A 133 -3.34 5.65 -0.65
N GLN A 134 -3.12 4.43 -1.13
CA GLN A 134 -4.07 3.33 -1.08
C GLN A 134 -4.01 2.57 0.23
N PRO A 135 -5.12 2.43 0.97
CA PRO A 135 -5.19 1.59 2.18
C PRO A 135 -5.41 0.11 1.85
N ALA A 136 -5.17 -0.75 2.85
CA ALA A 136 -5.56 -2.16 2.90
C ALA A 136 -5.08 -3.00 1.69
N GLU A 137 -3.83 -2.80 1.25
CA GLU A 137 -3.24 -3.58 0.17
C GLU A 137 -3.08 -5.05 0.57
N GLU A 138 -2.58 -5.31 1.79
CA GLU A 138 -2.23 -6.63 2.31
C GLU A 138 -3.45 -7.56 2.50
N THR A 139 -4.65 -7.01 2.49
CA THR A 139 -5.89 -7.80 2.50
C THR A 139 -6.39 -8.17 1.11
N GLY A 140 -5.80 -7.58 0.06
CA GLY A 140 -6.24 -7.72 -1.33
C GLY A 140 -7.60 -7.09 -1.65
N ALA A 141 -8.20 -6.37 -0.69
CA ALA A 141 -9.54 -5.80 -0.83
C ALA A 141 -9.56 -4.26 -0.91
N GLY A 142 -8.47 -3.58 -0.57
CA GLY A 142 -8.43 -2.12 -0.47
C GLY A 142 -8.58 -1.39 -1.79
N ALA A 143 -7.90 -1.84 -2.84
CA ALA A 143 -7.86 -1.14 -4.12
C ALA A 143 -9.24 -1.01 -4.80
N PRO A 144 -10.11 -2.05 -4.90
CA PRO A 144 -11.40 -1.93 -5.56
C PRO A 144 -12.34 -0.88 -4.97
N ASP A 145 -12.31 -0.70 -3.65
CA ASP A 145 -13.12 0.31 -2.98
C ASP A 145 -12.48 1.68 -3.07
N PHE A 146 -11.16 1.77 -2.90
CA PHE A 146 -10.41 3.01 -3.04
C PHE A 146 -10.51 3.61 -4.46
N MET A 147 -10.57 2.80 -5.52
CA MET A 147 -10.75 3.26 -6.88
C MET A 147 -12.11 3.93 -7.11
N LYS A 148 -13.15 3.54 -6.37
CA LYS A 148 -14.51 4.12 -6.46
C LYS A 148 -14.65 5.43 -5.70
N PHE A 149 -13.79 5.64 -4.71
CA PHE A 149 -13.81 6.85 -3.89
C PHE A 149 -13.68 8.10 -4.76
N ASP A 150 -14.63 9.04 -4.65
CA ASP A 150 -14.67 10.32 -5.40
C ASP A 150 -14.48 10.19 -6.94
N ASN A 151 -14.66 9.01 -7.50
CA ASN A 151 -14.46 8.69 -8.92
C ASN A 151 -13.10 9.17 -9.48
N TRP A 152 -12.08 9.28 -8.64
CA TRP A 152 -10.77 9.79 -9.03
C TRP A 152 -10.12 8.92 -10.11
N PHE A 153 -10.33 7.61 -10.04
CA PHE A 153 -9.72 6.64 -10.96
C PHE A 153 -10.24 6.81 -12.40
N GLU A 154 -11.46 7.29 -12.58
CA GLU A 154 -12.02 7.57 -13.89
C GLU A 154 -11.48 8.86 -14.53
N LYS A 155 -10.80 9.71 -13.73
CA LYS A 155 -10.26 11.00 -14.16
C LYS A 155 -8.82 10.89 -14.69
N ILE A 156 -8.16 9.74 -14.56
CA ILE A 156 -6.75 9.56 -14.94
C ILE A 156 -6.58 8.75 -16.21
N ASP A 157 -5.57 9.09 -17.02
CA ASP A 157 -5.21 8.38 -18.25
C ASP A 157 -4.24 7.21 -18.00
N ALA A 158 -3.43 7.29 -16.94
CA ALA A 158 -2.45 6.26 -16.57
C ALA A 158 -2.13 6.31 -15.08
N ILE A 159 -1.69 5.17 -14.56
CA ILE A 159 -1.22 5.05 -13.16
C ILE A 159 0.13 4.35 -13.13
N PHE A 160 1.02 4.82 -12.26
CA PHE A 160 2.32 4.21 -11.98
C PHE A 160 2.44 3.95 -10.47
N GLY A 161 2.89 2.75 -10.12
CA GLY A 161 3.28 2.36 -8.77
C GLY A 161 4.58 1.57 -8.82
N GLY A 162 5.44 1.74 -7.83
CA GLY A 162 6.65 0.95 -7.65
C GLY A 162 6.56 0.15 -6.35
N HIS A 163 7.31 -0.95 -6.29
CA HIS A 163 7.49 -1.71 -5.06
C HIS A 163 8.98 -1.85 -4.74
N VAL A 164 9.37 -1.62 -3.48
CA VAL A 164 10.73 -1.93 -3.03
C VAL A 164 10.90 -3.45 -2.97
N TRP A 165 12.06 -3.96 -3.42
CA TRP A 165 12.28 -5.40 -3.53
C TRP A 165 13.63 -5.78 -2.95
N ILE A 166 13.64 -6.72 -2.01
CA ILE A 166 14.85 -7.05 -1.23
C ILE A 166 15.97 -7.66 -2.09
N ASP A 167 15.62 -8.41 -3.13
CA ASP A 167 16.59 -9.06 -4.02
C ASP A 167 17.15 -8.12 -5.10
N LEU A 168 16.60 -6.89 -5.22
CA LEU A 168 17.08 -5.90 -6.16
C LEU A 168 18.17 -5.04 -5.51
N PRO A 169 19.41 -5.03 -6.03
CA PRO A 169 20.47 -4.21 -5.46
C PRO A 169 20.09 -2.73 -5.41
N ALA A 170 20.47 -2.05 -4.31
CA ALA A 170 20.21 -0.62 -4.14
C ALA A 170 20.80 0.19 -5.31
N GLY A 171 20.01 1.13 -5.82
CA GLY A 171 20.37 1.97 -6.98
C GLY A 171 19.92 1.40 -8.32
N LEU A 172 19.34 0.19 -8.34
CA LEU A 172 18.72 -0.36 -9.55
C LEU A 172 17.19 -0.22 -9.50
N ILE A 173 16.60 -0.05 -10.69
CA ILE A 173 15.15 -0.08 -10.90
C ILE A 173 14.87 -1.10 -12.00
N SER A 174 13.97 -2.04 -11.73
CA SER A 174 13.54 -3.02 -12.72
C SER A 174 12.25 -2.55 -13.38
N VAL A 175 12.28 -2.33 -14.69
CA VAL A 175 11.16 -1.83 -15.52
C VAL A 175 10.94 -2.70 -16.76
N GLU A 176 11.31 -3.97 -16.70
CA GLU A 176 11.12 -4.92 -17.79
C GLU A 176 9.64 -5.11 -18.12
N GLU A 177 9.32 -5.31 -19.38
CA GLU A 177 7.98 -5.64 -19.84
C GLU A 177 7.54 -7.05 -19.40
N GLY A 178 6.24 -7.24 -19.22
CA GLY A 178 5.63 -8.53 -18.92
C GLY A 178 5.12 -8.65 -17.49
N PRO A 179 4.79 -9.87 -17.04
CA PRO A 179 4.29 -10.14 -15.69
C PRO A 179 5.37 -9.79 -14.64
N ARG A 180 5.04 -8.90 -13.71
CA ARG A 180 5.95 -8.43 -12.66
C ARG A 180 5.57 -8.93 -11.27
N MET A 181 4.28 -9.18 -11.04
CA MET A 181 3.73 -9.61 -9.76
C MET A 181 2.99 -10.92 -9.90
N ALA A 182 3.01 -11.75 -8.86
CA ALA A 182 2.21 -12.96 -8.78
C ALA A 182 0.71 -12.63 -8.61
N ALA A 183 -0.14 -13.52 -9.08
CA ALA A 183 -1.56 -13.48 -8.75
C ALA A 183 -1.77 -14.10 -7.36
N SER A 184 -2.63 -13.48 -6.57
CA SER A 184 -3.06 -14.00 -5.27
C SER A 184 -4.54 -14.35 -5.31
N SER A 185 -4.89 -15.46 -4.68
CA SER A 185 -6.28 -15.91 -4.55
C SER A 185 -6.54 -16.43 -3.15
N LYS A 186 -7.61 -15.96 -2.52
CA LYS A 186 -8.06 -16.47 -1.23
C LYS A 186 -9.12 -17.55 -1.45
N ILE A 187 -8.82 -18.78 -1.06
CA ILE A 187 -9.77 -19.88 -1.10
C ILE A 187 -10.26 -20.16 0.32
N THR A 188 -11.57 -20.14 0.52
CA THR A 188 -12.17 -20.50 1.80
C THR A 188 -12.98 -21.79 1.62
N ILE A 189 -12.53 -22.85 2.27
CA ILE A 189 -13.21 -24.14 2.28
C ILE A 189 -13.88 -24.34 3.63
N ARG A 190 -15.20 -24.51 3.62
CA ARG A 190 -15.97 -24.77 4.83
C ARG A 190 -16.49 -26.22 4.83
N VAL A 191 -15.92 -27.05 5.69
CA VAL A 191 -16.35 -28.43 5.88
C VAL A 191 -17.36 -28.49 7.04
N LYS A 192 -18.55 -28.99 6.77
CA LYS A 192 -19.61 -29.21 7.79
C LYS A 192 -19.72 -30.72 8.05
N GLY A 193 -19.39 -31.14 9.24
CA GLY A 193 -19.52 -32.52 9.68
C GLY A 193 -20.71 -32.78 10.59
N LYS A 194 -20.90 -34.02 10.96
CA LYS A 194 -21.88 -34.46 11.94
C LYS A 194 -21.15 -35.22 13.03
N GLN A 195 -21.33 -34.80 14.27
CA GLN A 195 -20.73 -35.47 15.42
C GLN A 195 -21.33 -36.87 15.63
N GLY A 196 -20.52 -37.83 16.02
CA GLY A 196 -20.93 -39.20 16.32
C GLY A 196 -19.95 -39.87 17.27
N HIS A 197 -20.30 -41.12 17.67
CA HIS A 197 -19.49 -41.91 18.56
C HIS A 197 -18.30 -42.56 17.78
N GLY A 198 -17.07 -42.45 18.29
CA GLY A 198 -15.85 -42.90 17.61
C GLY A 198 -15.85 -44.37 17.17
N ALA A 199 -16.60 -45.27 17.89
CA ALA A 199 -16.75 -46.67 17.51
C ALA A 199 -17.84 -46.91 16.44
N GLN A 200 -18.52 -45.86 15.96
CA GLN A 200 -19.61 -45.97 14.96
C GLN A 200 -19.38 -44.99 13.82
N PRO A 201 -18.27 -45.07 13.06
CA PRO A 201 -17.88 -44.13 12.02
C PRO A 201 -18.91 -44.00 10.88
N HIS A 202 -19.75 -45.00 10.67
CA HIS A 202 -20.80 -45.01 9.66
C HIS A 202 -21.99 -44.05 9.99
N GLN A 203 -22.05 -43.55 11.23
CA GLN A 203 -23.16 -42.67 11.70
C GLN A 203 -22.76 -41.19 11.73
N TRP A 204 -21.53 -40.84 11.44
CA TRP A 204 -21.05 -39.44 11.49
C TRP A 204 -20.18 -39.10 10.27
N LEU A 205 -19.94 -37.82 10.08
CA LEU A 205 -19.10 -37.30 9.00
C LEU A 205 -17.85 -36.65 9.62
N ASP A 206 -16.70 -37.35 9.43
CA ASP A 206 -15.43 -36.88 9.98
C ASP A 206 -14.87 -35.68 9.19
N VAL A 207 -14.88 -34.52 9.82
CA VAL A 207 -14.36 -33.29 9.20
C VAL A 207 -12.85 -33.29 9.11
N VAL A 208 -12.13 -34.03 9.95
CA VAL A 208 -10.67 -34.12 9.92
C VAL A 208 -10.22 -34.89 8.68
N VAL A 209 -10.84 -36.04 8.43
CA VAL A 209 -10.54 -36.86 7.22
C VAL A 209 -10.88 -36.08 5.95
N LEU A 210 -11.98 -35.34 5.94
CA LEU A 210 -12.35 -34.50 4.80
C LEU A 210 -11.40 -33.31 4.61
N HIS A 211 -10.94 -32.70 5.69
CA HIS A 211 -9.94 -31.64 5.65
C HIS A 211 -8.63 -32.15 5.06
N ASP A 212 -8.13 -33.29 5.56
CA ASP A 212 -6.87 -33.88 5.08
C ASP A 212 -6.95 -34.28 3.61
N LEU A 213 -8.11 -34.82 3.17
CA LEU A 213 -8.34 -35.11 1.76
C LEU A 213 -8.30 -33.87 0.88
N VAL A 214 -8.89 -32.77 1.34
CA VAL A 214 -8.85 -31.49 0.62
C VAL A 214 -7.43 -30.95 0.53
N CYS A 215 -6.65 -31.00 1.61
CA CYS A 215 -5.24 -30.58 1.62
C CYS A 215 -4.39 -31.44 0.65
N LEU A 216 -4.59 -32.75 0.63
CA LEU A 216 -3.89 -33.68 -0.28
C LEU A 216 -4.21 -33.39 -1.76
N LEU A 217 -5.48 -33.07 -2.08
CA LEU A 217 -5.91 -32.81 -3.46
C LEU A 217 -5.38 -31.48 -4.01
N HIS A 218 -5.04 -30.53 -3.13
CA HIS A 218 -4.56 -29.20 -3.51
C HIS A 218 -3.05 -29.00 -3.30
N GLY A 219 -2.34 -30.04 -2.82
CA GLY A 219 -0.89 -29.97 -2.59
C GLY A 219 -0.48 -29.00 -1.48
N LEU A 220 -1.38 -28.75 -0.51
CA LEU A 220 -1.18 -27.89 0.65
C LEU A 220 -0.58 -28.65 1.84
#